data_009e20c82e2fedf28259c878183b3c65
#
_entry.id   009e20c82e2fedf28259c878183b3c65
#
_cell.length_a   1.000
_cell.length_b   1.000
_cell.length_c   1.000
_cell.angle_alpha   90.00
_cell.angle_beta   90.00
_cell.angle_gamma   90.00
#
_symmetry.space_group_name_H-M   'P 1'
#
loop_
_entity.id
_entity.type
_entity.pdbx_description
1 polymer ?
#
loop_
_entity_poly.entity_id
_entity_poly.type
_entity_poly.pdbx_seq_one_letter_code
_entity_poly.pdbx_strand_id
1 'polypeptide(L)'
;MIGLAYLDNVKGKSQPITYAVFFDSQGMVEGSHIIKYREPIGGEVSNQYWLNQFFGKSWESDYKIGSDIDGISGATISVNAVTRGIHRSTYIVEYLLIQKNE
;
A
#
# COMPACT_ATOMS: atom_id res chain seq x y z
N MET A 1 -17.46 5.79 -12.83
CA MET A 1 -16.18 5.12 -12.47
C MET A 1 -16.43 4.13 -11.35
N ILE A 2 -15.94 2.90 -11.54
CA ILE A 2 -16.13 1.85 -10.52
C ILE A 2 -14.90 1.71 -9.61
N GLY A 3 -13.76 2.23 -10.02
CA GLY A 3 -12.57 2.19 -9.20
C GLY A 3 -11.35 2.73 -9.91
N LEU A 4 -10.21 2.69 -9.22
CA LEU A 4 -8.92 3.13 -9.73
C LEU A 4 -7.86 2.08 -9.39
N ALA A 5 -6.87 1.97 -10.25
CA ALA A 5 -5.67 1.17 -9.97
C ALA A 5 -4.47 2.10 -9.95
N TYR A 6 -3.59 1.90 -8.97
CA TYR A 6 -2.37 2.69 -8.81
C TYR A 6 -1.18 1.75 -8.76
N LEU A 7 -0.22 1.99 -9.62
CA LEU A 7 0.99 1.17 -9.72
C LEU A 7 2.21 2.07 -9.51
N ASP A 8 3.09 1.69 -8.60
CA ASP A 8 4.26 2.50 -8.29
C ASP A 8 5.36 1.65 -7.67
N ASN A 9 6.46 2.29 -7.38
CA ASN A 9 7.58 1.71 -6.66
C ASN A 9 7.79 2.46 -5.35
N VAL A 10 8.19 1.72 -4.32
CA VAL A 10 8.67 2.31 -3.08
C VAL A 10 10.03 1.70 -2.77
N LYS A 11 10.93 2.52 -2.24
CA LYS A 11 12.28 2.03 -1.94
C LYS A 11 12.25 1.11 -0.71
N GLY A 12 12.75 -0.12 -0.88
CA GLY A 12 13.02 -1.02 0.22
C GLY A 12 14.33 -0.65 0.91
N LYS A 13 15.16 -1.64 1.25
CA LYS A 13 16.49 -1.37 1.81
C LYS A 13 17.39 -0.73 0.76
N SER A 14 17.51 -1.36 -0.41
CA SER A 14 18.36 -0.88 -1.51
C SER A 14 17.69 -0.98 -2.87
N GLN A 15 16.66 -1.81 -3.02
CA GLN A 15 15.97 -2.05 -4.28
C GLN A 15 14.54 -1.57 -4.21
N PRO A 16 13.94 -1.14 -5.34
CA PRO A 16 12.54 -0.75 -5.33
C PRO A 16 11.63 -1.96 -5.20
N ILE A 17 10.53 -1.76 -4.48
CA ILE A 17 9.43 -2.72 -4.36
C ILE A 17 8.31 -2.19 -5.25
N THR A 18 7.94 -2.96 -6.28
CA THR A 18 6.86 -2.59 -7.18
C THR A 18 5.54 -3.13 -6.62
N TYR A 19 4.57 -2.25 -6.45
CA TYR A 19 3.29 -2.61 -5.84
C TYR A 19 2.13 -2.01 -6.61
N ALA A 20 0.95 -2.60 -6.43
CA ALA A 20 -0.29 -2.11 -6.99
C ALA A 20 -1.33 -2.01 -5.88
N VAL A 21 -2.14 -0.96 -5.94
CA VAL A 21 -3.26 -0.76 -5.02
C VAL A 21 -4.51 -0.50 -5.84
N PHE A 22 -5.59 -1.16 -5.50
CA PHE A 22 -6.89 -0.99 -6.15
C PHE A 22 -7.83 -0.28 -5.20
N PHE A 23 -8.54 0.71 -5.71
CA PHE A 23 -9.42 1.58 -4.92
C PHE A 23 -10.83 1.53 -5.48
N ASP A 24 -11.81 1.65 -4.59
CA ASP A 24 -13.19 1.86 -5.02
C ASP A 24 -13.43 3.32 -5.44
N SER A 25 -14.64 3.64 -5.86
CA SER A 25 -14.98 4.97 -6.35
C SER A 25 -14.89 6.07 -5.27
N GLN A 26 -14.76 5.68 -4.01
CA GLN A 26 -14.66 6.60 -2.89
C GLN A 26 -13.25 6.72 -2.33
N GLY A 27 -12.28 6.06 -2.96
CA GLY A 27 -10.89 6.14 -2.53
C GLY A 27 -10.51 5.19 -1.40
N MET A 28 -11.36 4.21 -1.12
CA MET A 28 -11.04 3.17 -0.13
C MET A 28 -10.27 2.05 -0.81
N VAL A 29 -9.29 1.50 -0.10
CA VAL A 29 -8.49 0.40 -0.62
C VAL A 29 -9.36 -0.86 -0.73
N GLU A 30 -9.43 -1.43 -1.93
CA GLU A 30 -10.11 -2.72 -2.18
C GLU A 30 -9.13 -3.88 -2.22
N GLY A 31 -7.89 -3.63 -2.59
CA GLY A 31 -6.87 -4.68 -2.65
C GLY A 31 -5.50 -4.08 -2.85
N SER A 32 -4.49 -4.85 -2.50
CA SER A 32 -3.10 -4.46 -2.69
C SER A 32 -2.27 -5.70 -3.00
N HIS A 33 -1.26 -5.52 -3.86
CA HIS A 33 -0.43 -6.62 -4.33
C HIS A 33 1.00 -6.16 -4.49
N ILE A 34 1.94 -7.02 -4.13
CA ILE A 34 3.34 -6.79 -4.48
C ILE A 34 3.57 -7.44 -5.83
N ILE A 35 3.91 -6.62 -6.82
CA ILE A 35 4.13 -7.07 -8.19
C ILE A 35 5.54 -7.63 -8.35
N LYS A 36 6.53 -6.97 -7.73
CA LYS A 36 7.91 -7.46 -7.79
C LYS A 36 8.67 -7.05 -6.53
N TYR A 37 9.25 -8.04 -5.89
CA TYR A 37 10.12 -7.87 -4.74
C TYR A 37 11.52 -8.35 -5.15
N ARG A 38 12.55 -7.50 -4.97
CA ARG A 38 13.86 -7.72 -5.58
C ARG A 38 14.97 -8.05 -4.58
N GLU A 39 14.68 -7.94 -3.28
CA GLU A 39 15.71 -8.19 -2.27
C GLU A 39 15.59 -9.60 -1.70
N PRO A 40 16.69 -10.17 -1.17
CA PRO A 40 16.66 -11.55 -0.65
C PRO A 40 15.94 -11.69 0.69
N ILE A 41 15.76 -10.59 1.43
CA ILE A 41 15.15 -10.60 2.76
C ILE A 41 13.95 -9.65 2.76
N GLY A 42 12.91 -9.98 3.53
CA GLY A 42 11.75 -9.11 3.70
C GLY A 42 10.61 -9.39 2.73
N GLY A 43 10.72 -10.42 1.89
CA GLY A 43 9.71 -10.75 0.90
C GLY A 43 8.36 -11.20 1.46
N GLU A 44 8.29 -11.40 2.77
CA GLU A 44 7.05 -11.76 3.45
C GLU A 44 5.94 -10.73 3.27
N VAL A 45 6.31 -9.47 2.91
CA VAL A 45 5.32 -8.44 2.58
C VAL A 45 4.50 -8.78 1.34
N SER A 46 4.95 -9.73 0.52
CA SER A 46 4.21 -10.21 -0.64
C SER A 46 3.07 -11.15 -0.27
N ASN A 47 3.02 -11.60 0.98
CA ASN A 47 1.98 -12.50 1.48
C ASN A 47 0.62 -11.78 1.45
N GLN A 48 -0.34 -12.35 0.73
CA GLN A 48 -1.64 -11.73 0.55
C GLN A 48 -2.42 -11.60 1.87
N TYR A 49 -2.22 -12.52 2.81
CA TYR A 49 -2.84 -12.41 4.12
C TYR A 49 -2.40 -11.14 4.84
N TRP A 50 -1.11 -10.83 4.80
CA TRP A 50 -0.59 -9.60 5.40
C TRP A 50 -1.11 -8.36 4.65
N LEU A 51 -1.13 -8.40 3.31
CA LEU A 51 -1.58 -7.29 2.48
C LEU A 51 -3.08 -7.01 2.66
N ASN A 52 -3.87 -8.03 2.96
CA ASN A 52 -5.31 -7.86 3.11
C ASN A 52 -5.70 -6.93 4.26
N GLN A 53 -4.79 -6.66 5.20
CA GLN A 53 -5.09 -5.73 6.29
C GLN A 53 -5.30 -4.29 5.82
N PHE A 54 -4.82 -3.96 4.64
CA PHE A 54 -5.02 -2.61 4.08
C PHE A 54 -6.42 -2.41 3.49
N PHE A 55 -7.19 -3.48 3.36
CA PHE A 55 -8.56 -3.38 2.84
C PHE A 55 -9.39 -2.41 3.70
N GLY A 56 -10.12 -1.51 3.03
CA GLY A 56 -10.97 -0.55 3.70
C GLY A 56 -10.27 0.68 4.24
N LYS A 57 -8.95 0.76 4.10
CA LYS A 57 -8.22 1.95 4.54
C LYS A 57 -8.34 3.07 3.51
N SER A 58 -8.15 4.31 3.99
CA SER A 58 -8.20 5.50 3.17
C SER A 58 -7.05 6.43 3.55
N TRP A 59 -7.03 7.63 2.94
CA TRP A 59 -6.04 8.64 3.31
C TRP A 59 -6.15 9.08 4.78
N GLU A 60 -7.32 8.91 5.39
CA GLU A 60 -7.55 9.29 6.79
C GLU A 60 -7.08 8.26 7.80
N SER A 61 -6.74 7.06 7.35
CA SER A 61 -6.28 5.99 8.25
C SER A 61 -4.87 6.30 8.78
N ASP A 62 -4.51 5.72 9.92
CA ASP A 62 -3.26 6.06 10.61
C ASP A 62 -2.03 5.39 10.00
N TYR A 63 -2.16 4.16 9.52
CA TYR A 63 -1.04 3.38 8.96
C TYR A 63 0.11 3.24 9.96
N LYS A 64 -0.24 3.03 11.22
CA LYS A 64 0.75 2.95 12.29
C LYS A 64 1.06 1.49 12.62
N ILE A 65 2.29 1.10 12.35
CA ILE A 65 2.75 -0.27 12.60
C ILE A 65 2.77 -0.53 14.11
N GLY A 66 2.17 -1.64 14.51
CA GLY A 66 1.98 -1.98 15.92
C GLY A 66 0.66 -1.47 16.48
N SER A 67 -0.11 -0.74 15.69
CA SER A 67 -1.44 -0.24 16.07
C SER A 67 -2.47 -0.75 15.08
N ASP A 68 -2.76 0.01 13.99
CA ASP A 68 -3.72 -0.45 12.99
C ASP A 68 -3.08 -1.25 11.85
N ILE A 69 -1.77 -1.39 11.84
CA ILE A 69 -1.02 -2.23 10.88
C ILE A 69 -0.18 -3.23 11.65
N ASP A 70 -0.33 -4.50 11.31
CA ASP A 70 0.53 -5.55 11.86
C ASP A 70 1.87 -5.56 11.14
N GLY A 71 2.95 -5.66 11.91
CA GLY A 71 4.28 -5.85 11.35
C GLY A 71 4.56 -7.31 11.03
N ILE A 72 5.76 -7.57 10.53
CA ILE A 72 6.28 -8.91 10.29
C ILE A 72 7.66 -8.96 10.93
N SER A 73 7.85 -9.90 11.86
CA SER A 73 9.15 -10.08 12.50
C SER A 73 10.21 -10.44 11.45
N GLY A 74 11.33 -9.71 11.46
CA GLY A 74 12.41 -9.93 10.52
C GLY A 74 12.23 -9.23 9.18
N ALA A 75 11.13 -8.48 8.98
CA ALA A 75 10.85 -7.78 7.72
C ALA A 75 10.51 -6.30 7.95
N THR A 76 11.11 -5.69 8.98
CA THR A 76 10.76 -4.32 9.42
C THR A 76 10.93 -3.29 8.31
N ILE A 77 12.03 -3.36 7.56
CA ILE A 77 12.31 -2.37 6.51
C ILE A 77 11.27 -2.45 5.40
N SER A 78 10.96 -3.66 4.92
CA SER A 78 9.98 -3.82 3.85
C SER A 78 8.55 -3.52 4.31
N VAL A 79 8.20 -3.86 5.55
CA VAL A 79 6.89 -3.51 6.14
C VAL A 79 6.71 -2.00 6.15
N ASN A 80 7.72 -1.27 6.63
CA ASN A 80 7.67 0.21 6.65
C ASN A 80 7.57 0.78 5.24
N ALA A 81 8.34 0.22 4.31
CA ALA A 81 8.36 0.71 2.93
C ALA A 81 7.00 0.52 2.24
N VAL A 82 6.44 -0.70 2.32
CA VAL A 82 5.15 -1.00 1.68
C VAL A 82 4.03 -0.20 2.33
N THR A 83 4.01 -0.10 3.65
CA THR A 83 3.00 0.69 4.37
C THR A 83 3.04 2.15 3.95
N ARG A 84 4.24 2.73 3.85
CA ARG A 84 4.41 4.10 3.39
C ARG A 84 3.95 4.29 1.94
N GLY A 85 4.27 3.32 1.08
CA GLY A 85 3.85 3.38 -0.33
C GLY A 85 2.34 3.34 -0.48
N ILE A 86 1.68 2.41 0.21
CA ILE A 86 0.21 2.30 0.16
C ILE A 86 -0.43 3.57 0.72
N HIS A 87 0.06 4.06 1.86
CA HIS A 87 -0.45 5.29 2.46
C HIS A 87 -0.34 6.47 1.48
N ARG A 88 0.83 6.63 0.86
CA ARG A 88 1.04 7.68 -0.14
C ARG A 88 0.05 7.57 -1.29
N SER A 89 -0.23 6.35 -1.77
CA SER A 89 -1.16 6.14 -2.87
C SER A 89 -2.58 6.60 -2.52
N THR A 90 -2.98 6.47 -1.26
CA THR A 90 -4.31 6.91 -0.82
C THR A 90 -4.45 8.43 -0.91
N TYR A 91 -3.41 9.19 -0.60
CA TYR A 91 -3.41 10.65 -0.75
C TYR A 91 -3.50 11.04 -2.23
N ILE A 92 -2.76 10.36 -3.08
CA ILE A 92 -2.76 10.67 -4.51
C ILE A 92 -4.15 10.39 -5.10
N VAL A 93 -4.73 9.25 -4.76
CA VAL A 93 -6.05 8.87 -5.26
C VAL A 93 -7.12 9.84 -4.75
N GLU A 94 -7.05 10.24 -3.48
CA GLU A 94 -7.98 11.24 -2.93
C GLU A 94 -7.90 12.55 -3.70
N TYR A 95 -6.70 13.02 -3.97
CA TYR A 95 -6.51 14.23 -4.77
C TYR A 95 -7.15 14.11 -6.15
N LEU A 96 -6.93 12.97 -6.82
CA LEU A 96 -7.49 12.74 -8.16
C LEU A 96 -9.02 12.70 -8.13
N LEU A 97 -9.61 12.12 -7.09
CA LEU A 97 -11.07 12.08 -6.94
C LEU A 97 -11.66 13.46 -6.71
N ILE A 98 -10.99 14.30 -5.92
CA ILE A 98 -11.40 15.68 -5.70
C ILE A 98 -11.34 16.46 -7.02
N GLN A 99 -10.26 16.34 -7.77
CA GLN A 99 -10.09 17.00 -9.07
C GLN A 99 -11.20 16.60 -10.06
N LYS A 100 -11.55 15.32 -10.08
CA LYS A 100 -12.56 14.82 -10.99
C LYS A 100 -13.95 15.41 -10.69
N ASN A 101 -14.23 15.70 -9.43
CA ASN A 101 -15.54 16.21 -9.00
C ASN A 101 -15.65 17.72 -9.08
N GLU A 102 -14.59 18.41 -9.45
CA GLU A 102 -14.60 19.84 -9.72
C GLU A 102 -14.94 20.10 -11.18
#